data_8014461f25af26a4ea71cbfb53211ee8
#
_entry.id   8014461f25af26a4ea71cbfb53211ee8
#
_cell.length_a   1.000
_cell.length_b   1.000
_cell.length_c   1.000
_cell.angle_alpha   90.00
_cell.angle_beta   90.00
_cell.angle_gamma   90.00
#
_symmetry.space_group_name_H-M   'P 1'
#
loop_
_entity.id
_entity.type
_entity.pdbx_description
1 polymer ?
#
loop_
_entity_poly.entity_id
_entity_poly.type
_entity_poly.pdbx_seq_one_letter_code
_entity_poly.pdbx_strand_id
1 'polypeptide(L)'
;MTDSNLRISGRLARLFQSAQITPLLALVCFLLGVFAVMVTPREEEPQINVTMANVLIPFPGASVKDVEQMVSGPAEQVLSQIAGVEHVMSVSQPGMAVVTVQYKVGVPRTEALVRLYDTVNSHADWLPKGLGVLQPLIKPKGIDDVPILSLTLHGKDSDLSAFELERIAQNIELDLKRVKGTREVTTVGGPSRAIQIDIDPARMQAAGITVPELRLALQAAHLGAPVGDLLVGQQAIAIESGPFLSNAKDVASLVVGVRAGTPVHVHDIAQVRDGGAQTNTAVWHGVAGVKPTERTAVTIAITKKPGENAIEVANAVVAQVGTLKQSKIPANVEVTTTRNYGETANDKAK
;
A
#
# COMPACT_ATOMS: atom_id res chain seq x y z
N MET A 1 -33.37 61.12 -25.31
CA MET A 1 -32.10 60.52 -25.72
C MET A 1 -32.39 59.21 -26.39
N THR A 2 -32.18 59.14 -27.68
CA THR A 2 -32.68 58.14 -28.62
C THR A 2 -31.94 56.80 -28.50
N ASP A 3 -32.73 55.72 -28.47
CA ASP A 3 -32.36 54.31 -28.26
C ASP A 3 -31.46 53.66 -29.35
N SER A 4 -30.95 54.42 -30.30
CA SER A 4 -30.39 53.90 -31.55
C SER A 4 -28.94 53.45 -31.51
N ASN A 5 -28.19 53.68 -30.40
CA ASN A 5 -26.75 53.44 -30.36
C ASN A 5 -26.27 52.34 -29.36
N LEU A 6 -27.17 51.60 -28.74
CA LEU A 6 -26.77 50.50 -27.86
C LEU A 6 -26.55 49.22 -28.66
N ARG A 7 -25.34 48.65 -28.57
CA ARG A 7 -25.05 47.30 -29.06
C ARG A 7 -25.92 46.27 -28.32
N ILE A 8 -26.04 45.06 -28.85
CA ILE A 8 -26.89 43.97 -28.30
C ILE A 8 -26.70 43.81 -26.80
N SER A 9 -25.46 43.86 -26.31
CA SER A 9 -25.13 43.78 -24.88
C SER A 9 -25.73 44.92 -24.05
N GLY A 10 -25.73 46.15 -24.58
CA GLY A 10 -26.30 47.31 -23.89
C GLY A 10 -27.84 47.27 -23.81
N ARG A 11 -28.50 46.70 -24.85
CA ARG A 11 -29.96 46.48 -24.84
C ARG A 11 -30.36 45.41 -23.83
N LEU A 12 -29.60 44.31 -23.77
CA LEU A 12 -29.79 43.25 -22.79
C LEU A 12 -29.59 43.75 -21.34
N ALA A 13 -28.53 44.50 -21.09
CA ALA A 13 -28.23 45.07 -19.77
C ALA A 13 -29.37 46.02 -19.31
N ARG A 14 -29.91 46.88 -20.20
CA ARG A 14 -31.02 47.76 -19.88
C ARG A 14 -32.30 47.01 -19.56
N LEU A 15 -32.58 45.90 -20.28
CA LEU A 15 -33.78 45.08 -20.06
C LEU A 15 -33.75 44.42 -18.65
N PHE A 16 -32.60 44.00 -18.19
CA PHE A 16 -32.45 43.43 -16.85
C PHE A 16 -32.34 44.48 -15.75
N GLN A 17 -31.80 45.67 -16.02
CA GLN A 17 -31.63 46.74 -15.04
C GLN A 17 -32.92 47.23 -14.41
N SER A 18 -34.02 47.26 -15.19
CA SER A 18 -35.35 47.71 -14.75
C SER A 18 -36.35 46.59 -14.50
N ALA A 19 -35.94 45.32 -14.74
CA ALA A 19 -36.83 44.18 -14.56
C ALA A 19 -37.01 43.84 -13.08
N GLN A 20 -38.23 43.66 -12.63
CA GLN A 20 -38.54 43.26 -11.24
C GLN A 20 -37.97 41.88 -10.87
N ILE A 21 -37.65 41.04 -11.85
CA ILE A 21 -37.04 39.71 -11.63
C ILE A 21 -35.55 39.75 -11.31
N THR A 22 -34.85 40.86 -11.60
CA THR A 22 -33.40 40.99 -11.44
C THR A 22 -32.93 40.80 -9.99
N PRO A 23 -33.56 41.37 -8.94
CA PRO A 23 -33.19 41.14 -7.57
C PRO A 23 -33.37 39.67 -7.16
N LEU A 24 -34.41 39.01 -7.66
CA LEU A 24 -34.65 37.59 -7.40
C LEU A 24 -33.56 36.70 -8.04
N LEU A 25 -33.23 36.99 -9.31
CA LEU A 25 -32.10 36.27 -9.95
C LEU A 25 -30.78 36.50 -9.27
N ALA A 26 -30.49 37.73 -8.82
CA ALA A 26 -29.27 38.02 -8.05
C ALA A 26 -29.24 37.24 -6.74
N LEU A 27 -30.35 37.15 -6.01
CA LEU A 27 -30.48 36.36 -4.80
C LEU A 27 -30.26 34.86 -5.08
N VAL A 28 -30.88 34.32 -6.13
CA VAL A 28 -30.70 32.91 -6.53
C VAL A 28 -29.26 32.62 -6.90
N CYS A 29 -28.62 33.49 -7.70
CA CYS A 29 -27.21 33.32 -8.06
C CYS A 29 -26.30 33.41 -6.84
N PHE A 30 -26.58 34.28 -5.88
CA PHE A 30 -25.83 34.39 -4.62
C PHE A 30 -25.97 33.11 -3.79
N LEU A 31 -27.20 32.62 -3.61
CA LEU A 31 -27.45 31.38 -2.86
C LEU A 31 -26.79 30.16 -3.54
N LEU A 32 -26.86 30.08 -4.88
CA LEU A 32 -26.15 29.03 -5.64
C LEU A 32 -24.62 29.15 -5.46
N GLY A 33 -24.09 30.36 -5.46
CA GLY A 33 -22.66 30.59 -5.20
C GLY A 33 -22.24 30.12 -3.80
N VAL A 34 -23.00 30.48 -2.77
CA VAL A 34 -22.77 30.02 -1.39
C VAL A 34 -22.88 28.50 -1.31
N PHE A 35 -23.90 27.92 -1.93
CA PHE A 35 -24.08 26.46 -1.99
C PHE A 35 -22.89 25.77 -2.68
N ALA A 36 -22.44 26.30 -3.82
CA ALA A 36 -21.30 25.77 -4.55
C ALA A 36 -20.02 25.76 -3.68
N VAL A 37 -19.74 26.85 -2.96
CA VAL A 37 -18.60 26.95 -2.05
C VAL A 37 -18.68 25.91 -0.91
N MET A 38 -19.89 25.64 -0.41
CA MET A 38 -20.09 24.66 0.66
C MET A 38 -19.92 23.22 0.19
N VAL A 39 -20.34 22.90 -1.05
CA VAL A 39 -20.35 21.52 -1.58
C VAL A 39 -19.04 21.17 -2.29
N THR A 40 -18.27 22.15 -2.74
CA THR A 40 -17.02 21.88 -3.47
C THR A 40 -15.99 21.20 -2.54
N PRO A 41 -15.49 20.01 -2.90
CA PRO A 41 -14.44 19.33 -2.13
C PRO A 41 -13.16 20.19 -2.07
N ARG A 42 -12.55 20.23 -0.89
CA ARG A 42 -11.28 20.94 -0.68
C ARG A 42 -10.14 19.93 -0.63
N GLU A 43 -9.12 20.15 -1.44
CA GLU A 43 -7.97 19.28 -1.56
C GLU A 43 -6.67 20.08 -1.46
N GLU A 44 -5.63 19.46 -0.90
CA GLU A 44 -4.29 20.07 -0.81
C GLU A 44 -3.64 20.15 -2.19
N GLU A 45 -3.75 19.06 -2.96
CA GLU A 45 -3.20 18.93 -4.31
C GLU A 45 -4.32 18.83 -5.32
N PRO A 46 -4.28 19.62 -6.41
CA PRO A 46 -5.30 19.56 -7.46
C PRO A 46 -5.28 18.17 -8.11
N GLN A 47 -6.46 17.63 -8.41
CA GLN A 47 -6.59 16.37 -9.14
C GLN A 47 -6.17 16.59 -10.59
N ILE A 48 -4.93 16.20 -10.90
CA ILE A 48 -4.41 16.19 -12.26
C ILE A 48 -4.57 14.78 -12.82
N ASN A 49 -5.24 14.65 -13.97
CA ASN A 49 -5.43 13.37 -14.65
C ASN A 49 -4.11 12.91 -15.31
N VAL A 50 -3.15 12.52 -14.48
CA VAL A 50 -1.92 11.86 -14.89
C VAL A 50 -2.00 10.41 -14.47
N THR A 51 -1.96 9.51 -15.44
CA THR A 51 -1.86 8.08 -15.19
C THR A 51 -0.41 7.69 -15.08
N MET A 52 -0.04 7.03 -14.00
CA MET A 52 1.28 6.45 -13.78
C MET A 52 1.13 4.96 -13.42
N ALA A 53 2.14 4.18 -13.70
CA ALA A 53 2.22 2.79 -13.25
C ALA A 53 3.67 2.39 -12.97
N ASN A 54 3.87 1.62 -11.91
CA ASN A 54 5.15 0.96 -11.64
C ASN A 54 5.10 -0.46 -12.19
N VAL A 55 6.08 -0.79 -13.01
CA VAL A 55 6.35 -2.16 -13.48
C VAL A 55 7.50 -2.70 -12.64
N LEU A 56 7.20 -3.62 -11.74
CA LEU A 56 8.17 -4.28 -10.86
C LEU A 56 8.62 -5.55 -11.54
N ILE A 57 9.92 -5.71 -11.78
CA ILE A 57 10.49 -6.86 -12.48
C ILE A 57 11.52 -7.51 -11.56
N PRO A 58 11.14 -8.61 -10.84
CA PRO A 58 12.08 -9.30 -9.95
C PRO A 58 13.12 -10.09 -10.75
N PHE A 59 14.38 -9.97 -10.33
CA PHE A 59 15.52 -10.74 -10.86
C PHE A 59 16.36 -11.25 -9.67
N PRO A 60 15.89 -12.28 -8.95
CA PRO A 60 16.52 -12.75 -7.74
C PRO A 60 17.99 -13.12 -7.93
N GLY A 61 18.86 -12.63 -7.04
CA GLY A 61 20.31 -12.91 -7.08
C GLY A 61 21.13 -12.04 -8.02
N ALA A 62 20.50 -11.22 -8.86
CA ALA A 62 21.21 -10.32 -9.78
C ALA A 62 21.81 -9.10 -9.06
N SER A 63 22.99 -8.67 -9.49
CA SER A 63 23.57 -7.40 -9.08
C SER A 63 22.82 -6.20 -9.68
N VAL A 64 23.00 -5.01 -9.11
CA VAL A 64 22.42 -3.77 -9.67
C VAL A 64 22.77 -3.58 -11.14
N LYS A 65 24.03 -3.85 -11.50
CA LYS A 65 24.52 -3.73 -12.88
C LYS A 65 23.86 -4.72 -13.84
N ASP A 66 23.65 -5.95 -13.38
CA ASP A 66 22.96 -6.97 -14.19
C ASP A 66 21.47 -6.59 -14.39
N VAL A 67 20.82 -6.10 -13.32
CA VAL A 67 19.45 -5.60 -13.39
C VAL A 67 19.32 -4.43 -14.36
N GLU A 68 20.26 -3.47 -14.31
CA GLU A 68 20.29 -2.31 -15.20
C GLU A 68 20.43 -2.73 -16.66
N GLN A 69 21.45 -3.56 -16.96
CA GLN A 69 21.79 -3.91 -18.34
C GLN A 69 20.80 -4.88 -18.98
N MET A 70 20.29 -5.85 -18.20
CA MET A 70 19.48 -6.95 -18.75
C MET A 70 17.97 -6.74 -18.58
N VAL A 71 17.55 -5.86 -17.66
CA VAL A 71 16.14 -5.66 -17.36
C VAL A 71 15.72 -4.20 -17.53
N SER A 72 16.33 -3.25 -16.79
CA SER A 72 15.89 -1.86 -16.80
C SER A 72 16.04 -1.20 -18.16
N GLY A 73 17.20 -1.30 -18.79
CA GLY A 73 17.47 -0.72 -20.11
C GLY A 73 16.53 -1.25 -21.21
N PRO A 74 16.41 -2.57 -21.40
CA PRO A 74 15.42 -3.15 -22.33
C PRO A 74 13.98 -2.76 -22.00
N ALA A 75 13.61 -2.70 -20.71
CA ALA A 75 12.28 -2.28 -20.27
C ALA A 75 11.97 -0.84 -20.68
N GLU A 76 12.90 0.08 -20.46
CA GLU A 76 12.74 1.48 -20.85
C GLU A 76 12.54 1.62 -22.36
N GLN A 77 13.31 0.87 -23.16
CA GLN A 77 13.18 0.91 -24.62
C GLN A 77 11.79 0.45 -25.09
N VAL A 78 11.26 -0.64 -24.53
CA VAL A 78 9.96 -1.18 -24.92
C VAL A 78 8.84 -0.29 -24.41
N LEU A 79 8.89 0.11 -23.15
CA LEU A 79 7.81 0.87 -22.50
C LEU A 79 7.71 2.32 -22.99
N SER A 80 8.83 2.91 -23.44
CA SER A 80 8.82 4.26 -24.03
C SER A 80 8.10 4.34 -25.39
N GLN A 81 7.93 3.21 -26.09
CA GLN A 81 7.24 3.15 -27.37
C GLN A 81 5.71 3.14 -27.25
N ILE A 82 5.18 3.00 -26.04
CA ILE A 82 3.73 2.96 -25.81
C ILE A 82 3.11 4.31 -26.15
N ALA A 83 2.08 4.29 -26.98
CA ALA A 83 1.39 5.52 -27.37
C ALA A 83 0.80 6.25 -26.14
N GLY A 84 1.13 7.54 -26.03
CA GLY A 84 0.68 8.39 -24.93
C GLY A 84 1.59 8.40 -23.70
N VAL A 85 2.69 7.64 -23.70
CA VAL A 85 3.73 7.76 -22.67
C VAL A 85 4.48 9.07 -22.84
N GLU A 86 4.75 9.74 -21.73
CA GLU A 86 5.51 10.97 -21.64
C GLU A 86 6.92 10.71 -21.11
N HIS A 87 6.99 9.98 -19.98
CA HIS A 87 8.26 9.64 -19.35
C HIS A 87 8.29 8.19 -18.90
N VAL A 88 9.47 7.58 -19.06
CA VAL A 88 9.82 6.29 -18.46
C VAL A 88 11.04 6.51 -17.58
N MET A 89 10.95 6.12 -16.32
CA MET A 89 12.03 6.24 -15.35
C MET A 89 12.26 4.89 -14.71
N SER A 90 13.50 4.49 -14.50
CA SER A 90 13.81 3.24 -13.83
C SER A 90 14.71 3.41 -12.61
N VAL A 91 14.56 2.50 -11.67
CA VAL A 91 15.45 2.33 -10.52
C VAL A 91 15.86 0.88 -10.46
N SER A 92 17.15 0.62 -10.66
CA SER A 92 17.74 -0.71 -10.54
C SER A 92 18.21 -0.95 -9.10
N GLN A 93 17.71 -2.01 -8.49
CA GLN A 93 18.06 -2.44 -7.14
C GLN A 93 18.63 -3.86 -7.21
N PRO A 94 19.39 -4.33 -6.19
CA PRO A 94 19.79 -5.74 -6.13
C PRO A 94 18.56 -6.64 -6.19
N GLY A 95 18.50 -7.49 -7.21
CA GLY A 95 17.41 -8.46 -7.38
C GLY A 95 16.09 -7.91 -7.93
N MET A 96 15.98 -6.62 -8.29
CA MET A 96 14.72 -6.05 -8.81
C MET A 96 14.92 -4.77 -9.63
N ALA A 97 14.18 -4.64 -10.73
CA ALA A 97 13.99 -3.38 -11.44
C ALA A 97 12.61 -2.79 -11.10
N VAL A 98 12.55 -1.49 -10.88
CA VAL A 98 11.30 -0.71 -10.74
C VAL A 98 11.24 0.28 -11.89
N VAL A 99 10.36 0.07 -12.86
CA VAL A 99 10.19 0.97 -14.00
C VAL A 99 8.88 1.73 -13.85
N THR A 100 8.96 3.04 -13.73
CA THR A 100 7.79 3.93 -13.64
C THR A 100 7.46 4.48 -15.01
N VAL A 101 6.26 4.21 -15.49
CA VAL A 101 5.72 4.72 -16.74
C VAL A 101 4.74 5.82 -16.43
N GLN A 102 4.99 7.02 -16.94
CA GLN A 102 4.11 8.19 -16.81
C GLN A 102 3.50 8.51 -18.16
N TYR A 103 2.19 8.66 -18.18
CA TYR A 103 1.44 9.06 -19.38
C TYR A 103 1.22 10.56 -19.44
N LYS A 104 1.02 11.08 -20.64
CA LYS A 104 0.64 12.48 -20.87
C LYS A 104 -0.66 12.82 -20.15
N VAL A 105 -0.77 14.07 -19.70
CA VAL A 105 -1.98 14.58 -19.09
C VAL A 105 -3.17 14.39 -20.03
N GLY A 106 -4.29 13.89 -19.49
CA GLY A 106 -5.53 13.68 -20.25
C GLY A 106 -5.66 12.32 -20.93
N VAL A 107 -4.64 11.45 -20.88
CA VAL A 107 -4.79 10.06 -21.33
C VAL A 107 -5.68 9.31 -20.33
N PRO A 108 -6.81 8.71 -20.77
CA PRO A 108 -7.70 7.99 -19.86
C PRO A 108 -6.98 6.83 -19.16
N ARG A 109 -7.14 6.72 -17.84
CA ARG A 109 -6.44 5.70 -17.02
C ARG A 109 -6.65 4.28 -17.55
N THR A 110 -7.88 3.92 -17.90
CA THR A 110 -8.19 2.58 -18.42
C THR A 110 -7.44 2.29 -19.71
N GLU A 111 -7.42 3.25 -20.63
CA GLU A 111 -6.73 3.11 -21.91
C GLU A 111 -5.21 3.00 -21.74
N ALA A 112 -4.63 3.84 -20.88
CA ALA A 112 -3.21 3.81 -20.51
C ALA A 112 -2.81 2.44 -19.96
N LEU A 113 -3.60 1.90 -19.01
CA LEU A 113 -3.32 0.61 -18.39
C LEU A 113 -3.48 -0.55 -19.38
N VAL A 114 -4.52 -0.54 -20.23
CA VAL A 114 -4.71 -1.57 -21.25
C VAL A 114 -3.49 -1.61 -22.19
N ARG A 115 -3.02 -0.45 -22.69
CA ARG A 115 -1.84 -0.37 -23.53
C ARG A 115 -0.58 -0.89 -22.82
N LEU A 116 -0.43 -0.56 -21.54
CA LEU A 116 0.70 -1.04 -20.72
C LEU A 116 0.69 -2.55 -20.56
N TYR A 117 -0.46 -3.13 -20.17
CA TYR A 117 -0.62 -4.57 -20.01
C TYR A 117 -0.42 -5.32 -21.33
N ASP A 118 -0.97 -4.78 -22.43
CA ASP A 118 -0.79 -5.35 -23.76
C ASP A 118 0.68 -5.36 -24.16
N THR A 119 1.39 -4.24 -24.02
CA THR A 119 2.81 -4.14 -24.36
C THR A 119 3.66 -5.09 -23.51
N VAL A 120 3.46 -5.13 -22.19
CA VAL A 120 4.24 -6.00 -21.29
C VAL A 120 4.00 -7.48 -21.60
N ASN A 121 2.78 -7.86 -21.96
CA ASN A 121 2.44 -9.26 -22.24
C ASN A 121 2.82 -9.68 -23.68
N SER A 122 2.64 -8.82 -24.68
CA SER A 122 2.94 -9.12 -26.07
C SER A 122 4.44 -9.16 -26.37
N HIS A 123 5.25 -8.39 -25.63
CA HIS A 123 6.70 -8.35 -25.78
C HIS A 123 7.43 -9.09 -24.63
N ALA A 124 6.86 -10.18 -24.13
CA ALA A 124 7.49 -10.94 -23.04
C ALA A 124 8.85 -11.60 -23.40
N ASP A 125 9.31 -11.44 -24.63
CA ASP A 125 10.60 -11.90 -25.17
C ASP A 125 11.76 -10.92 -24.85
N TRP A 126 11.48 -9.67 -24.48
CA TRP A 126 12.49 -8.69 -24.06
C TRP A 126 13.15 -9.01 -22.72
N LEU A 127 12.54 -9.90 -21.92
CA LEU A 127 13.11 -10.36 -20.66
C LEU A 127 13.92 -11.64 -20.84
N PRO A 128 15.12 -11.73 -20.24
CA PRO A 128 15.98 -12.91 -20.34
C PRO A 128 15.43 -14.08 -19.48
N LYS A 129 14.45 -14.80 -20.01
CA LYS A 129 13.74 -15.89 -19.30
C LYS A 129 14.66 -16.99 -18.77
N GLY A 130 15.77 -17.28 -19.48
CA GLY A 130 16.72 -18.32 -19.07
C GLY A 130 17.59 -17.96 -17.85
N LEU A 131 17.61 -16.71 -17.40
CA LEU A 131 18.45 -16.22 -16.31
C LEU A 131 17.71 -16.06 -14.97
N GLY A 132 16.44 -16.46 -14.89
CA GLY A 132 15.66 -16.41 -13.65
C GLY A 132 14.92 -15.08 -13.40
N VAL A 133 14.77 -14.25 -14.44
CA VAL A 133 13.89 -13.07 -14.36
C VAL A 133 12.44 -13.53 -14.26
N LEU A 134 11.72 -13.02 -13.25
CA LEU A 134 10.32 -13.34 -13.03
C LEU A 134 9.40 -12.42 -13.84
N GLN A 135 8.12 -12.80 -13.90
CA GLN A 135 7.12 -12.00 -14.62
C GLN A 135 6.96 -10.59 -14.00
N PRO A 136 6.84 -9.54 -14.82
CA PRO A 136 6.60 -8.20 -14.36
C PRO A 136 5.26 -8.08 -13.62
N LEU A 137 5.27 -7.35 -12.50
CA LEU A 137 4.08 -7.00 -11.76
C LEU A 137 3.75 -5.52 -11.99
N ILE A 138 2.61 -5.24 -12.60
CA ILE A 138 2.17 -3.88 -12.89
C ILE A 138 1.33 -3.36 -11.72
N LYS A 139 1.76 -2.27 -11.10
CA LYS A 139 1.04 -1.55 -10.04
C LYS A 139 0.67 -0.15 -10.53
N PRO A 140 -0.60 0.07 -10.89
CA PRO A 140 -1.08 1.41 -11.26
C PRO A 140 -0.92 2.37 -10.09
N LYS A 141 -0.53 3.62 -10.40
CA LYS A 141 -0.44 4.72 -9.43
C LYS A 141 -1.26 5.92 -9.90
N GLY A 142 -1.72 6.72 -8.95
CA GLY A 142 -2.44 7.96 -9.21
C GLY A 142 -2.28 8.93 -8.06
N ILE A 143 -2.77 10.14 -8.25
CA ILE A 143 -2.74 11.20 -7.23
C ILE A 143 -3.49 10.78 -5.96
N ASP A 144 -4.57 10.00 -6.10
CA ASP A 144 -5.34 9.49 -4.98
C ASP A 144 -4.62 8.44 -4.12
N ASP A 145 -3.44 7.95 -4.55
CA ASP A 145 -2.59 7.04 -3.76
C ASP A 145 -1.74 7.79 -2.73
N VAL A 146 -1.72 9.13 -2.79
CA VAL A 146 -1.03 9.96 -1.80
C VAL A 146 -1.82 9.95 -0.49
N PRO A 147 -1.21 9.58 0.65
CA PRO A 147 -1.90 9.63 1.93
C PRO A 147 -2.28 11.05 2.32
N ILE A 148 -3.56 11.26 2.65
CA ILE A 148 -4.07 12.53 3.17
C ILE A 148 -3.83 12.69 4.66
N LEU A 149 -3.68 11.57 5.37
CA LEU A 149 -3.48 11.53 6.81
C LEU A 149 -2.44 10.47 7.17
N SER A 150 -1.52 10.81 8.05
CA SER A 150 -0.56 9.88 8.63
C SER A 150 -0.66 9.90 10.16
N LEU A 151 -0.90 8.73 10.72
CA LEU A 151 -1.01 8.50 12.16
C LEU A 151 0.17 7.66 12.61
N THR A 152 1.01 8.22 13.48
CA THR A 152 2.22 7.53 13.98
C THR A 152 1.99 7.03 15.39
N LEU A 153 2.13 5.72 15.57
CA LEU A 153 2.04 5.01 16.83
C LEU A 153 3.45 4.86 17.42
N HIS A 154 3.62 5.24 18.68
CA HIS A 154 4.87 5.07 19.41
C HIS A 154 4.61 4.80 20.90
N GLY A 155 5.60 4.30 21.62
CA GLY A 155 5.51 4.14 23.08
C GLY A 155 5.47 5.50 23.77
N LYS A 156 4.59 5.66 24.77
CA LYS A 156 4.45 6.90 25.56
C LYS A 156 5.66 7.11 26.48
N ASP A 157 5.95 6.12 27.33
CA ASP A 157 7.01 6.15 28.31
C ASP A 157 7.87 4.88 28.27
N SER A 158 7.63 3.97 27.33
CA SER A 158 8.30 2.68 27.20
C SER A 158 8.77 2.46 25.76
N ASP A 159 9.92 1.81 25.61
CA ASP A 159 10.39 1.34 24.32
C ASP A 159 9.61 0.09 23.92
N LEU A 160 8.54 0.30 23.15
CA LEU A 160 7.82 -0.77 22.50
C LEU A 160 8.56 -1.18 21.23
N SER A 161 8.59 -2.48 20.95
CA SER A 161 9.17 -2.97 19.71
C SER A 161 8.30 -2.60 18.50
N ALA A 162 8.92 -2.44 17.34
CA ALA A 162 8.18 -2.18 16.08
C ALA A 162 7.14 -3.28 15.79
N PHE A 163 7.42 -4.53 16.19
CA PHE A 163 6.50 -5.65 16.02
C PHE A 163 5.23 -5.53 16.89
N GLU A 164 5.38 -5.10 18.15
CA GLU A 164 4.22 -4.87 19.03
C GLU A 164 3.37 -3.71 18.51
N LEU A 165 4.00 -2.61 18.09
CA LEU A 165 3.32 -1.46 17.49
C LEU A 165 2.61 -1.84 16.20
N GLU A 166 3.23 -2.67 15.34
CA GLU A 166 2.63 -3.19 14.10
C GLU A 166 1.37 -3.99 14.37
N ARG A 167 1.38 -4.89 15.36
CA ARG A 167 0.20 -5.67 15.75
C ARG A 167 -0.96 -4.78 16.22
N ILE A 168 -0.66 -3.72 16.95
CA ILE A 168 -1.67 -2.74 17.40
C ILE A 168 -2.18 -1.98 16.19
N ALA A 169 -1.30 -1.49 15.32
CA ALA A 169 -1.66 -0.77 14.12
C ALA A 169 -2.57 -1.60 13.20
N GLN A 170 -2.23 -2.86 12.93
CA GLN A 170 -3.04 -3.78 12.12
C GLN A 170 -4.43 -4.04 12.72
N ASN A 171 -4.52 -4.11 14.06
CA ASN A 171 -5.80 -4.31 14.72
C ASN A 171 -6.76 -3.11 14.55
N ILE A 172 -6.24 -1.89 14.53
CA ILE A 172 -7.04 -0.67 14.33
C ILE A 172 -7.23 -0.33 12.84
N GLU A 173 -6.35 -0.79 11.96
CA GLU A 173 -6.41 -0.56 10.51
C GLU A 173 -7.76 -0.99 9.92
N LEU A 174 -8.28 -2.14 10.34
CA LEU A 174 -9.59 -2.64 9.89
C LEU A 174 -10.75 -1.72 10.26
N ASP A 175 -10.69 -1.10 11.42
CA ASP A 175 -11.72 -0.14 11.85
C ASP A 175 -11.59 1.19 11.10
N LEU A 176 -10.36 1.61 10.83
CA LEU A 176 -10.11 2.83 10.05
C LEU A 176 -10.53 2.66 8.59
N LYS A 177 -10.38 1.47 8.00
CA LYS A 177 -10.89 1.14 6.65
C LYS A 177 -12.41 1.26 6.51
N ARG A 178 -13.16 1.16 7.62
CA ARG A 178 -14.63 1.30 7.63
C ARG A 178 -15.10 2.75 7.67
N VAL A 179 -14.21 3.70 7.94
CA VAL A 179 -14.56 5.12 7.93
C VAL A 179 -14.97 5.52 6.50
N LYS A 180 -16.11 6.19 6.38
CA LYS A 180 -16.62 6.64 5.07
C LYS A 180 -15.60 7.55 4.39
N GLY A 181 -15.39 7.32 3.11
CA GLY A 181 -14.47 8.12 2.28
C GLY A 181 -13.03 7.63 2.28
N THR A 182 -12.61 6.73 3.19
CA THR A 182 -11.29 6.09 3.12
C THR A 182 -11.21 5.12 1.95
N ARG A 183 -10.07 5.10 1.26
CA ARG A 183 -9.79 4.15 0.17
C ARG A 183 -8.84 3.06 0.64
N GLU A 184 -7.64 3.44 0.97
CA GLU A 184 -6.60 2.53 1.42
C GLU A 184 -6.06 2.99 2.77
N VAL A 185 -5.85 2.04 3.65
CA VAL A 185 -5.22 2.24 4.95
C VAL A 185 -4.11 1.22 5.02
N THR A 186 -2.88 1.68 5.14
CA THR A 186 -1.69 0.83 5.12
C THR A 186 -0.79 1.17 6.29
N THR A 187 -0.17 0.14 6.87
CA THR A 187 0.79 0.30 7.96
C THR A 187 2.21 0.21 7.42
N VAL A 188 3.09 1.09 7.89
CA VAL A 188 4.48 1.20 7.45
C VAL A 188 5.41 1.26 8.66
N GLY A 189 6.54 0.55 8.60
CA GLY A 189 7.64 0.64 9.57
C GLY A 189 7.70 -0.50 10.58
N GLY A 190 6.66 -1.30 10.68
CA GLY A 190 6.66 -2.52 11.50
C GLY A 190 6.90 -3.78 10.69
N PRO A 191 7.54 -4.80 11.28
CA PRO A 191 7.73 -6.09 10.64
C PRO A 191 6.44 -6.91 10.67
N SER A 192 6.10 -7.56 9.56
CA SER A 192 5.03 -8.56 9.56
C SER A 192 5.38 -9.75 10.45
N ARG A 193 4.37 -10.44 11.00
CA ARG A 193 4.60 -11.65 11.80
C ARG A 193 5.18 -12.76 10.91
N ALA A 194 6.25 -13.39 11.38
CA ALA A 194 6.87 -14.54 10.74
C ALA A 194 7.41 -15.52 11.78
N ILE A 195 7.50 -16.78 11.40
CA ILE A 195 8.25 -17.77 12.15
C ILE A 195 9.68 -17.78 11.60
N GLN A 196 10.61 -17.34 12.39
CA GLN A 196 12.03 -17.30 12.06
C GLN A 196 12.68 -18.62 12.39
N ILE A 197 13.48 -19.16 11.47
CA ILE A 197 14.26 -20.38 11.63
C ILE A 197 15.72 -19.99 11.50
N ASP A 198 16.40 -19.81 12.65
CA ASP A 198 17.82 -19.48 12.70
C ASP A 198 18.63 -20.77 12.64
N ILE A 199 19.17 -21.06 11.48
CA ILE A 199 19.94 -22.29 11.22
C ILE A 199 21.27 -22.24 11.93
N ASP A 200 21.62 -23.33 12.64
CA ASP A 200 22.97 -23.56 13.16
C ASP A 200 23.77 -24.44 12.18
N PRO A 201 24.73 -23.90 11.44
CA PRO A 201 25.46 -24.64 10.41
C PRO A 201 26.21 -25.87 10.96
N ALA A 202 26.72 -25.77 12.20
CA ALA A 202 27.46 -26.87 12.82
C ALA A 202 26.53 -28.04 13.18
N ARG A 203 25.39 -27.76 13.79
CA ARG A 203 24.38 -28.77 14.10
C ARG A 203 23.80 -29.39 12.82
N MET A 204 23.53 -28.56 11.79
CA MET A 204 23.03 -29.04 10.52
C MET A 204 24.00 -29.98 9.82
N GLN A 205 25.31 -29.65 9.83
CA GLN A 205 26.34 -30.50 9.30
C GLN A 205 26.48 -31.82 10.11
N ALA A 206 26.46 -31.74 11.43
CA ALA A 206 26.51 -32.92 12.30
C ALA A 206 25.29 -33.85 12.09
N ALA A 207 24.13 -33.31 11.87
CA ALA A 207 22.91 -34.06 11.53
C ALA A 207 22.88 -34.56 10.08
N GLY A 208 23.81 -34.15 9.22
CA GLY A 208 23.85 -34.53 7.80
C GLY A 208 22.69 -34.01 6.98
N ILE A 209 22.05 -32.89 7.39
CA ILE A 209 20.96 -32.24 6.70
C ILE A 209 21.50 -31.08 5.87
N THR A 210 20.96 -30.91 4.66
CA THR A 210 21.30 -29.81 3.76
C THR A 210 20.21 -28.76 3.72
N VAL A 211 20.54 -27.51 3.32
CA VAL A 211 19.57 -26.42 3.16
C VAL A 211 18.45 -26.77 2.16
N PRO A 212 18.73 -27.41 1.00
CA PRO A 212 17.68 -27.88 0.10
C PRO A 212 16.71 -28.88 0.74
N GLU A 213 17.21 -29.84 1.56
CA GLU A 213 16.36 -30.79 2.27
C GLU A 213 15.43 -30.08 3.28
N LEU A 214 15.97 -29.17 4.06
CA LEU A 214 15.19 -28.34 4.99
C LEU A 214 14.11 -27.57 4.26
N ARG A 215 14.46 -26.90 3.15
CA ARG A 215 13.49 -26.14 2.34
C ARG A 215 12.39 -27.03 1.79
N LEU A 216 12.75 -28.21 1.26
CA LEU A 216 11.78 -29.16 0.73
C LEU A 216 10.82 -29.68 1.81
N ALA A 217 11.35 -29.99 2.99
CA ALA A 217 10.53 -30.44 4.13
C ALA A 217 9.55 -29.37 4.59
N LEU A 218 10.00 -28.09 4.68
CA LEU A 218 9.13 -26.97 5.03
C LEU A 218 8.05 -26.73 3.97
N GLN A 219 8.39 -26.81 2.69
CA GLN A 219 7.44 -26.68 1.59
C GLN A 219 6.40 -27.80 1.61
N ALA A 220 6.84 -29.04 1.78
CA ALA A 220 5.95 -30.21 1.83
C ALA A 220 4.99 -30.18 3.05
N ALA A 221 5.49 -29.72 4.20
CA ALA A 221 4.68 -29.60 5.41
C ALA A 221 3.63 -28.48 5.36
N HIS A 222 3.80 -27.52 4.45
CA HIS A 222 2.86 -26.39 4.28
C HIS A 222 1.86 -26.60 3.15
N LEU A 223 1.84 -27.79 2.54
CA LEU A 223 0.91 -28.18 1.50
C LEU A 223 -0.28 -28.93 2.13
N GLY A 224 -1.38 -28.26 2.34
CA GLY A 224 -2.68 -28.91 2.55
C GLY A 224 -3.20 -29.43 1.21
N ALA A 225 -3.47 -30.73 1.09
CA ALA A 225 -4.09 -31.30 -0.09
C ALA A 225 -5.45 -31.92 0.29
N PRO A 226 -6.53 -31.64 -0.47
CA PRO A 226 -7.77 -32.34 -0.29
C PRO A 226 -7.54 -33.84 -0.66
N VAL A 227 -7.84 -34.74 0.28
CA VAL A 227 -7.66 -36.18 0.11
C VAL A 227 -8.89 -36.81 -0.52
N GLY A 228 -10.04 -36.15 -0.40
CA GLY A 228 -11.35 -36.60 -0.88
C GLY A 228 -12.44 -36.41 0.16
N ASP A 229 -13.61 -36.90 -0.13
CA ASP A 229 -14.79 -36.84 0.74
C ASP A 229 -15.04 -38.19 1.42
N LEU A 230 -15.22 -38.18 2.74
CA LEU A 230 -15.73 -39.33 3.47
C LEU A 230 -17.26 -39.27 3.50
N LEU A 231 -17.90 -40.27 2.90
CA LEU A 231 -19.34 -40.39 2.95
C LEU A 231 -19.77 -41.09 4.25
N VAL A 232 -20.41 -40.36 5.15
CA VAL A 232 -20.98 -40.91 6.39
C VAL A 232 -22.51 -40.76 6.31
N GLY A 233 -23.19 -41.82 5.96
CA GLY A 233 -24.64 -41.80 5.69
C GLY A 233 -24.98 -40.95 4.45
N GLN A 234 -25.69 -39.80 4.64
CA GLN A 234 -26.05 -38.87 3.57
C GLN A 234 -25.20 -37.58 3.59
N GLN A 235 -24.14 -37.53 4.41
CA GLN A 235 -23.26 -36.39 4.50
C GLN A 235 -21.91 -36.71 3.89
N ALA A 236 -21.41 -35.80 3.04
CA ALA A 236 -20.04 -35.79 2.56
C ALA A 236 -19.20 -34.91 3.48
N ILE A 237 -18.18 -35.46 4.12
CA ILE A 237 -17.23 -34.75 4.95
C ILE A 237 -15.94 -34.65 4.16
N ALA A 238 -15.55 -33.44 3.79
CA ALA A 238 -14.28 -33.19 3.13
C ALA A 238 -13.10 -33.55 4.07
N ILE A 239 -12.21 -34.41 3.58
CA ILE A 239 -10.98 -34.78 4.29
C ILE A 239 -9.82 -34.04 3.65
N GLU A 240 -9.11 -33.26 4.45
CA GLU A 240 -7.87 -32.59 4.08
C GLU A 240 -6.69 -33.31 4.74
N SER A 241 -5.65 -33.57 3.98
CA SER A 241 -4.39 -34.14 4.48
C SER A 241 -3.40 -33.02 4.76
N GLY A 242 -2.81 -33.07 5.94
CA GLY A 242 -1.74 -32.22 6.42
C GLY A 242 -2.24 -31.03 7.22
N PRO A 243 -1.81 -30.87 8.48
CA PRO A 243 -1.99 -29.62 9.21
C PRO A 243 -1.10 -28.56 8.59
N PHE A 244 -1.67 -27.39 8.29
CA PHE A 244 -0.84 -26.22 8.07
C PHE A 244 -0.02 -25.94 9.32
N LEU A 245 1.27 -25.59 9.16
CA LEU A 245 2.11 -25.15 10.25
C LEU A 245 1.52 -23.84 10.81
N SER A 246 1.02 -23.88 12.04
CA SER A 246 0.27 -22.75 12.60
C SER A 246 1.08 -21.92 13.62
N ASN A 247 2.12 -22.50 14.19
CA ASN A 247 2.91 -21.87 15.24
C ASN A 247 4.38 -22.35 15.21
N ALA A 248 5.23 -21.68 16.00
CA ALA A 248 6.65 -22.01 16.09
C ALA A 248 6.92 -23.43 16.62
N LYS A 249 6.05 -23.97 17.46
CA LYS A 249 6.19 -25.32 18.01
C LYS A 249 5.99 -26.40 16.94
N ASP A 250 4.98 -26.19 16.08
CA ASP A 250 4.72 -27.10 14.94
C ASP A 250 5.92 -27.13 14.00
N VAL A 251 6.49 -25.94 13.69
CA VAL A 251 7.68 -25.81 12.86
C VAL A 251 8.89 -26.46 13.53
N ALA A 252 9.10 -26.26 14.82
CA ALA A 252 10.22 -26.82 15.56
C ALA A 252 10.18 -28.35 15.60
N SER A 253 8.99 -28.94 15.68
CA SER A 253 8.79 -30.40 15.73
C SER A 253 8.74 -31.07 14.35
N LEU A 254 8.81 -30.30 13.27
CA LEU A 254 8.81 -30.86 11.92
C LEU A 254 10.03 -31.73 11.65
N VAL A 255 9.82 -32.94 11.13
CA VAL A 255 10.89 -33.86 10.70
C VAL A 255 11.45 -33.37 9.36
N VAL A 256 12.73 -33.08 9.31
CA VAL A 256 13.43 -32.61 8.10
C VAL A 256 14.21 -33.71 7.38
N GLY A 257 14.39 -34.86 8.04
CA GLY A 257 15.04 -36.02 7.48
C GLY A 257 15.16 -37.18 8.49
N VAL A 258 15.61 -38.33 8.01
CA VAL A 258 15.92 -39.51 8.88
C VAL A 258 17.36 -39.90 8.65
N ARG A 259 18.13 -40.01 9.72
CA ARG A 259 19.54 -40.44 9.67
C ARG A 259 19.78 -41.60 10.64
N ALA A 260 20.37 -42.67 10.11
CA ALA A 260 20.59 -43.92 10.87
C ALA A 260 19.33 -44.44 11.60
N GLY A 261 18.14 -44.30 10.98
CA GLY A 261 16.85 -44.70 11.56
C GLY A 261 16.25 -43.71 12.57
N THR A 262 16.93 -42.59 12.88
CA THR A 262 16.46 -41.58 13.83
C THR A 262 15.93 -40.36 13.07
N PRO A 263 14.68 -39.87 13.35
CA PRO A 263 14.17 -38.64 12.78
C PRO A 263 14.96 -37.43 13.30
N VAL A 264 15.31 -36.53 12.40
CA VAL A 264 15.92 -35.23 12.70
C VAL A 264 14.83 -34.15 12.56
N HIS A 265 14.65 -33.35 13.61
CA HIS A 265 13.65 -32.29 13.64
C HIS A 265 14.31 -30.92 13.39
N VAL A 266 13.50 -29.93 13.07
CA VAL A 266 13.99 -28.54 12.88
C VAL A 266 14.70 -28.03 14.13
N HIS A 267 14.17 -28.30 15.32
CA HIS A 267 14.80 -27.83 16.59
C HIS A 267 16.18 -28.45 16.88
N ASP A 268 16.51 -29.57 16.23
CA ASP A 268 17.83 -30.19 16.37
C ASP A 268 18.91 -29.39 15.62
N ILE A 269 18.55 -28.72 14.54
CA ILE A 269 19.44 -28.04 13.60
C ILE A 269 19.30 -26.52 13.59
N ALA A 270 18.23 -25.98 14.19
CA ALA A 270 17.90 -24.56 14.16
C ALA A 270 17.19 -24.10 15.44
N GLN A 271 17.21 -22.81 15.70
CA GLN A 271 16.36 -22.18 16.68
C GLN A 271 15.13 -21.60 16.00
N VAL A 272 13.92 -21.95 16.47
CA VAL A 272 12.66 -21.47 15.92
C VAL A 272 12.05 -20.42 16.84
N ARG A 273 11.72 -19.26 16.30
CA ARG A 273 11.11 -18.14 17.03
C ARG A 273 9.90 -17.60 16.29
N ASP A 274 8.84 -17.29 17.03
CA ASP A 274 7.69 -16.53 16.52
C ASP A 274 7.91 -15.04 16.82
N GLY A 275 7.91 -14.20 15.82
CA GLY A 275 8.21 -12.78 15.99
C GLY A 275 8.03 -11.96 14.71
N GLY A 276 8.63 -10.78 14.69
CA GLY A 276 8.66 -9.94 13.50
C GLY A 276 9.64 -10.47 12.46
N ALA A 277 9.26 -10.45 11.20
CA ALA A 277 10.14 -10.73 10.08
C ALA A 277 11.30 -9.73 10.04
N GLN A 278 12.42 -10.10 9.42
CA GLN A 278 13.45 -9.11 9.10
C GLN A 278 12.91 -8.10 8.11
N THR A 279 13.01 -6.82 8.42
CA THR A 279 12.60 -5.73 7.55
C THR A 279 13.75 -4.77 7.30
N ASN A 280 13.76 -4.20 6.08
CA ASN A 280 14.69 -3.13 5.69
C ASN A 280 14.07 -1.74 5.88
N THR A 281 12.83 -1.68 6.37
CA THR A 281 12.10 -0.43 6.62
C THR A 281 11.89 -0.25 8.11
N ALA A 282 12.14 0.95 8.60
CA ALA A 282 11.90 1.33 9.97
C ALA A 282 11.33 2.75 10.02
N VAL A 283 10.54 3.03 11.04
CA VAL A 283 10.00 4.36 11.32
C VAL A 283 10.41 4.74 12.74
N TRP A 284 10.85 5.99 12.87
CA TRP A 284 11.15 6.60 14.16
C TRP A 284 10.31 7.85 14.35
N HIS A 285 9.78 8.03 15.52
CA HIS A 285 9.11 9.26 15.94
C HIS A 285 10.08 10.13 16.72
N GLY A 286 10.44 11.28 16.15
CA GLY A 286 11.33 12.26 16.77
C GLY A 286 10.57 13.47 17.26
N VAL A 287 10.88 13.93 18.47
CA VAL A 287 10.37 15.20 19.01
C VAL A 287 11.54 16.15 19.17
N ALA A 288 11.47 17.28 18.46
CA ALA A 288 12.46 18.34 18.58
C ALA A 288 12.31 19.07 19.92
N GLY A 289 13.43 19.44 20.56
CA GLY A 289 13.42 20.17 21.82
C GLY A 289 14.80 20.26 22.47
N VAL A 290 14.86 20.72 23.72
CA VAL A 290 16.10 20.83 24.50
C VAL A 290 16.76 19.47 24.72
N LYS A 291 15.94 18.41 24.78
CA LYS A 291 16.36 16.99 24.75
C LYS A 291 15.59 16.31 23.65
N PRO A 292 16.14 16.22 22.43
CA PRO A 292 15.49 15.48 21.35
C PRO A 292 15.35 14.01 21.75
N THR A 293 14.14 13.46 21.55
CA THR A 293 13.85 12.06 21.79
C THR A 293 13.51 11.39 20.47
N GLU A 294 14.06 10.22 20.28
CA GLU A 294 13.76 9.36 19.13
C GLU A 294 13.25 8.01 19.66
N ARG A 295 12.11 7.57 19.14
CA ARG A 295 11.47 6.32 19.57
C ARG A 295 11.07 5.49 18.37
N THR A 296 11.17 4.19 18.51
CA THR A 296 10.62 3.25 17.52
C THR A 296 9.12 3.53 17.33
N ALA A 297 8.72 3.60 16.09
CA ALA A 297 7.34 3.94 15.73
C ALA A 297 6.85 3.12 14.53
N VAL A 298 5.53 3.16 14.32
CA VAL A 298 4.85 2.60 13.16
C VAL A 298 3.85 3.64 12.68
N THR A 299 3.78 3.86 11.38
CA THR A 299 2.89 4.85 10.79
C THR A 299 1.77 4.18 10.00
N ILE A 300 0.53 4.58 10.26
CA ILE A 300 -0.64 4.23 9.45
C ILE A 300 -0.87 5.37 8.46
N ALA A 301 -0.76 5.05 7.18
CA ALA A 301 -1.01 5.98 6.08
C ALA A 301 -2.43 5.75 5.54
N ILE A 302 -3.21 6.82 5.42
CA ILE A 302 -4.61 6.77 5.02
C ILE A 302 -4.81 7.59 3.76
N THR A 303 -5.36 6.97 2.71
CA THR A 303 -5.75 7.61 1.46
C THR A 303 -7.26 7.78 1.39
N LYS A 304 -7.74 8.74 0.61
CA LYS A 304 -9.18 8.96 0.38
C LYS A 304 -9.65 8.40 -0.96
N LYS A 305 -10.95 8.19 -1.10
CA LYS A 305 -11.57 7.90 -2.39
C LYS A 305 -11.57 9.15 -3.28
N PRO A 306 -11.49 8.97 -4.62
CA PRO A 306 -11.66 10.08 -5.55
C PRO A 306 -12.96 10.86 -5.30
N GLY A 307 -12.89 12.20 -5.34
CA GLY A 307 -14.05 13.08 -5.14
C GLY A 307 -14.52 13.27 -3.70
N GLU A 308 -13.95 12.56 -2.71
CA GLU A 308 -14.28 12.79 -1.30
C GLU A 308 -13.50 13.99 -0.75
N ASN A 309 -14.09 14.69 0.23
CA ASN A 309 -13.47 15.85 0.87
C ASN A 309 -12.38 15.40 1.86
N ALA A 310 -11.12 15.81 1.62
CA ALA A 310 -9.98 15.42 2.46
C ALA A 310 -10.15 15.84 3.93
N ILE A 311 -10.77 17.00 4.19
CA ILE A 311 -11.00 17.51 5.55
C ILE A 311 -11.97 16.62 6.31
N GLU A 312 -13.09 16.26 5.67
CA GLU A 312 -14.14 15.44 6.31
C GLU A 312 -13.63 14.04 6.61
N VAL A 313 -12.91 13.42 5.64
CA VAL A 313 -12.32 12.10 5.82
C VAL A 313 -11.27 12.12 6.93
N ALA A 314 -10.35 13.10 6.94
CA ALA A 314 -9.33 13.21 7.98
C ALA A 314 -9.95 13.39 9.37
N ASN A 315 -10.93 14.28 9.52
CA ASN A 315 -11.63 14.52 10.78
C ASN A 315 -12.38 13.27 11.26
N ALA A 316 -13.06 12.56 10.36
CA ALA A 316 -13.77 11.32 10.70
C ALA A 316 -12.79 10.23 11.17
N VAL A 317 -11.64 10.10 10.53
CA VAL A 317 -10.59 9.16 10.95
C VAL A 317 -10.02 9.53 12.32
N VAL A 318 -9.69 10.81 12.56
CA VAL A 318 -9.17 11.28 13.86
C VAL A 318 -10.20 11.05 14.97
N ALA A 319 -11.49 11.31 14.73
CA ALA A 319 -12.57 11.02 15.67
C ALA A 319 -12.66 9.51 15.97
N GLN A 320 -12.56 8.66 14.94
CA GLN A 320 -12.53 7.21 15.10
C GLN A 320 -11.34 6.74 15.96
N VAL A 321 -10.14 7.30 15.73
CA VAL A 321 -8.96 7.02 16.59
C VAL A 321 -9.24 7.38 18.05
N GLY A 322 -9.94 8.50 18.32
CA GLY A 322 -10.36 8.88 19.65
C GLY A 322 -11.22 7.80 20.34
N THR A 323 -12.12 7.18 19.59
CA THR A 323 -12.94 6.05 20.08
C THR A 323 -12.10 4.79 20.31
N LEU A 324 -11.17 4.49 19.38
CA LEU A 324 -10.30 3.32 19.49
C LEU A 324 -9.27 3.41 20.62
N LYS A 325 -8.87 4.62 21.02
CA LYS A 325 -8.03 4.85 22.23
C LYS A 325 -8.66 4.31 23.51
N GLN A 326 -10.00 4.23 23.57
CA GLN A 326 -10.71 3.74 24.75
C GLN A 326 -10.87 2.22 24.79
N SER A 327 -10.69 1.53 23.66
CA SER A 327 -11.05 0.10 23.53
C SER A 327 -9.97 -0.80 22.98
N LYS A 328 -9.15 -0.34 22.03
CA LYS A 328 -8.21 -1.17 21.27
C LYS A 328 -6.75 -0.74 21.36
N ILE A 329 -6.50 0.53 21.70
CA ILE A 329 -5.15 1.06 21.81
C ILE A 329 -4.73 1.02 23.29
N PRO A 330 -3.64 0.30 23.64
CA PRO A 330 -3.15 0.24 25.01
C PRO A 330 -2.75 1.62 25.53
N ALA A 331 -2.89 1.86 26.84
CA ALA A 331 -2.63 3.16 27.47
C ALA A 331 -1.17 3.64 27.36
N ASN A 332 -0.23 2.70 27.18
CA ASN A 332 1.19 2.97 26.97
C ASN A 332 1.57 3.29 25.51
N VAL A 333 0.59 3.27 24.58
CA VAL A 333 0.78 3.66 23.18
C VAL A 333 0.17 5.03 22.93
N GLU A 334 0.93 5.90 22.31
CA GLU A 334 0.46 7.19 21.83
C GLU A 334 0.28 7.16 20.32
N VAL A 335 -0.79 7.80 19.84
CA VAL A 335 -1.06 8.00 18.42
C VAL A 335 -1.00 9.49 18.14
N THR A 336 -0.01 9.88 17.34
CA THR A 336 0.24 11.26 16.93
C THR A 336 -0.11 11.44 15.46
N THR A 337 -0.87 12.49 15.14
CA THR A 337 -1.09 12.88 13.75
C THR A 337 0.17 13.60 13.24
N THR A 338 0.93 12.94 12.38
CA THR A 338 2.20 13.48 11.86
C THR A 338 2.03 14.20 10.52
N ARG A 339 0.95 13.93 9.80
CA ARG A 339 0.55 14.62 8.57
C ARG A 339 -0.96 14.70 8.50
N ASN A 340 -1.49 15.87 8.15
CA ASN A 340 -2.92 16.10 7.94
C ASN A 340 -3.14 17.06 6.76
N TYR A 341 -3.31 16.51 5.57
CA TYR A 341 -3.59 17.32 4.37
C TYR A 341 -5.01 17.93 4.37
N GLY A 342 -5.95 17.37 5.13
CA GLY A 342 -7.25 17.98 5.33
C GLY A 342 -7.14 19.34 6.04
N GLU A 343 -6.31 19.44 7.05
CA GLU A 343 -6.05 20.71 7.77
C GLU A 343 -5.36 21.73 6.86
N THR A 344 -4.30 21.31 6.15
CA THR A 344 -3.57 22.18 5.20
C THR A 344 -4.48 22.68 4.07
N ALA A 345 -5.33 21.81 3.52
CA ALA A 345 -6.32 22.21 2.51
C ALA A 345 -7.33 23.22 3.05
N ASN A 346 -7.77 23.06 4.30
CA ASN A 346 -8.68 24.01 4.95
C ASN A 346 -8.03 25.38 5.15
N ASP A 347 -6.76 25.40 5.57
CA ASP A 347 -6.04 26.66 5.84
C ASP A 347 -5.72 27.43 4.55
N LYS A 348 -5.45 26.72 3.45
CA LYS A 348 -5.29 27.34 2.12
C LYS A 348 -6.60 27.87 1.53
N ALA A 349 -7.75 27.33 1.95
CA ALA A 349 -9.06 27.71 1.43
C ALA A 349 -9.72 28.85 2.23
N LYS A 350 -9.17 29.26 3.37
CA LYS A 350 -9.59 30.44 4.18
C LYS A 350 -8.88 31.69 3.69
#